data_42583fedcd730558f37c54470b12d4ac
#
_entry.id   42583fedcd730558f37c54470b12d4ac
#
_cell.length_a   1.000
_cell.length_b   1.000
_cell.length_c   1.000
_cell.angle_alpha   90.00
_cell.angle_beta   90.00
_cell.angle_gamma   90.00
#
_symmetry.space_group_name_H-M   'P 1'
#
loop_
_entity.id
_entity.type
_entity.pdbx_description
1 polymer ?
#
loop_
_entity_poly.entity_id
_entity_poly.type
_entity_poly.pdbx_seq_one_letter_code
_entity_poly.pdbx_strand_id
1 'polypeptide(L)'
;SLNLATAATAVGQGTLTLTTASGAHTITIDATNDSLAGLASAINGSGAGVTASVVVDNRGARLVLKGATGLANAFTLTKEVSDTADANLQRFTFDGTTGGMSKMQSAGDSIVRIDNVEMRNNSNTLDTAIPFLRIDLNKAAPGTLVTLATNQPTSSVKDLVKEFVTAYNTLRTALNSATATGTDASTAGVLSGDPAVRDMKTQLSRLTTTMLASSGPYRNLSDIGVSTNRDGTLKLDDARLTAALAADPAAVTQMIN
;
A
#
# COMPACT_ATOMS: atom_id res chain seq x y z
N SER A 1 -1.46 11.81 34.81
CA SER A 1 -0.25 11.96 34.01
C SER A 1 0.73 12.87 34.74
N LEU A 2 1.97 12.42 34.82
CA LEU A 2 3.03 13.11 35.51
C LEU A 2 3.56 14.25 34.63
N ASN A 3 3.34 15.49 35.01
CA ASN A 3 3.88 16.66 34.34
C ASN A 3 5.15 17.10 35.07
N LEU A 4 6.28 17.13 34.40
CA LEU A 4 7.52 17.74 34.85
C LEU A 4 7.69 19.11 34.20
N ALA A 5 8.49 19.98 34.79
CA ALA A 5 8.66 21.35 34.27
C ALA A 5 9.23 21.34 32.83
N THR A 6 10.26 20.54 32.59
CA THR A 6 10.93 20.41 31.27
C THR A 6 11.42 18.99 31.02
N ALA A 7 11.85 18.70 29.79
CA ALA A 7 12.50 17.44 29.47
C ALA A 7 13.84 17.22 30.19
N ALA A 8 14.49 18.29 30.65
CA ALA A 8 15.74 18.23 31.43
C ALA A 8 15.51 18.07 32.94
N THR A 9 14.25 18.05 33.41
CA THR A 9 13.94 17.86 34.82
C THR A 9 14.40 16.49 35.31
N ALA A 10 15.09 16.46 36.45
CA ALA A 10 15.60 15.24 37.07
C ALA A 10 14.45 14.28 37.43
N VAL A 11 14.64 13.00 37.12
CA VAL A 11 13.68 11.90 37.38
C VAL A 11 14.09 11.05 38.58
N GLY A 12 15.28 11.27 39.12
CA GLY A 12 15.89 10.44 40.16
C GLY A 12 16.73 9.32 39.58
N GLN A 13 17.57 8.72 40.43
CA GLN A 13 18.53 7.69 40.05
C GLN A 13 18.07 6.31 40.58
N GLY A 14 18.51 5.25 39.92
CA GLY A 14 18.20 3.87 40.30
C GLY A 14 17.99 2.95 39.09
N THR A 15 17.42 1.80 39.38
CA THR A 15 17.23 0.74 38.38
C THR A 15 15.74 0.48 38.18
N LEU A 16 15.31 0.52 36.92
CA LEU A 16 13.99 0.10 36.46
C LEU A 16 14.12 -1.19 35.66
N THR A 17 13.10 -2.05 35.78
CA THR A 17 12.98 -3.27 34.97
C THR A 17 11.79 -3.11 34.02
N LEU A 18 12.05 -3.08 32.74
CA LEU A 18 11.04 -3.11 31.67
C LEU A 18 10.83 -4.54 31.23
N THR A 19 9.65 -5.08 31.57
CA THR A 19 9.30 -6.47 31.21
C THR A 19 8.36 -6.46 30.02
N THR A 20 8.71 -7.23 28.99
CA THR A 20 7.94 -7.40 27.76
C THR A 20 7.85 -8.90 27.42
N ALA A 21 7.20 -9.28 26.33
CA ALA A 21 7.19 -10.64 25.82
C ALA A 21 8.59 -11.21 25.51
N SER A 22 9.55 -10.34 25.17
CA SER A 22 10.94 -10.72 24.90
C SER A 22 11.76 -10.96 26.17
N GLY A 23 11.23 -10.62 27.33
CA GLY A 23 11.91 -10.78 28.62
C GLY A 23 12.00 -9.48 29.43
N ALA A 24 12.80 -9.54 30.48
CA ALA A 24 13.08 -8.41 31.36
C ALA A 24 14.35 -7.66 30.88
N HIS A 25 14.24 -6.37 30.77
CA HIS A 25 15.33 -5.45 30.36
C HIS A 25 15.61 -4.47 31.48
N THR A 26 16.83 -4.47 31.96
CA THR A 26 17.28 -3.55 33.03
C THR A 26 17.62 -2.18 32.45
N ILE A 27 17.10 -1.14 33.06
CA ILE A 27 17.32 0.27 32.70
C ILE A 27 17.93 0.98 33.91
N THR A 28 19.20 1.34 33.80
CA THR A 28 19.90 2.04 34.84
C THR A 28 19.86 3.56 34.59
N ILE A 29 19.45 4.28 35.59
CA ILE A 29 19.44 5.75 35.62
C ILE A 29 20.44 6.22 36.68
N ASP A 30 21.44 6.98 36.23
CA ASP A 30 22.51 7.51 37.05
C ASP A 30 22.65 9.05 36.85
N ALA A 31 23.65 9.66 37.46
CA ALA A 31 23.86 11.12 37.37
C ALA A 31 24.08 11.65 35.93
N THR A 32 24.40 10.77 34.95
CA THR A 32 24.65 11.19 33.56
C THR A 32 23.39 11.22 32.73
N ASN A 33 22.34 10.50 33.13
CA ASN A 33 21.08 10.34 32.38
C ASN A 33 19.82 10.51 33.24
N ASP A 34 19.91 11.15 34.42
CA ASP A 34 18.80 11.30 35.39
C ASP A 34 17.72 12.30 34.99
N SER A 35 17.69 12.74 33.73
CA SER A 35 16.64 13.61 33.20
C SER A 35 15.51 12.80 32.54
N LEU A 36 14.33 13.44 32.32
CA LEU A 36 13.22 12.82 31.60
C LEU A 36 13.62 12.41 30.17
N ALA A 37 14.44 13.21 29.51
CA ALA A 37 15.01 12.88 28.21
C ALA A 37 16.00 11.71 28.30
N GLY A 38 16.82 11.65 29.33
CA GLY A 38 17.75 10.55 29.58
C GLY A 38 17.02 9.25 29.87
N LEU A 39 15.97 9.27 30.68
CA LEU A 39 15.10 8.10 30.91
C LEU A 39 14.48 7.60 29.60
N ALA A 40 13.94 8.48 28.76
CA ALA A 40 13.40 8.10 27.45
C ALA A 40 14.47 7.46 26.54
N SER A 41 15.68 8.02 26.53
CA SER A 41 16.81 7.49 25.77
C SER A 41 17.25 6.12 26.28
N ALA A 42 17.32 5.93 27.61
CA ALA A 42 17.67 4.65 28.21
C ALA A 42 16.63 3.55 27.91
N ILE A 43 15.34 3.88 27.94
CA ILE A 43 14.26 2.95 27.54
C ILE A 43 14.40 2.57 26.06
N ASN A 44 14.60 3.55 25.18
CA ASN A 44 14.78 3.29 23.74
C ASN A 44 16.04 2.45 23.44
N GLY A 45 17.10 2.65 24.22
CA GLY A 45 18.35 1.89 24.09
C GLY A 45 18.29 0.47 24.66
N SER A 46 17.25 0.13 25.43
CA SER A 46 17.14 -1.19 26.09
C SER A 46 16.87 -2.37 25.13
N GLY A 47 16.44 -2.10 23.91
CA GLY A 47 16.06 -3.15 22.95
C GLY A 47 14.76 -3.90 23.28
N ALA A 48 13.97 -3.41 24.23
CA ALA A 48 12.75 -4.06 24.72
C ALA A 48 11.55 -3.98 23.75
N GLY A 49 11.69 -3.31 22.59
CA GLY A 49 10.58 -3.10 21.66
C GLY A 49 9.53 -2.08 22.12
N VAL A 50 9.82 -1.32 23.17
CA VAL A 50 9.00 -0.21 23.68
C VAL A 50 9.66 1.09 23.27
N THR A 51 8.89 1.98 22.67
CA THR A 51 9.36 3.33 22.30
C THR A 51 8.95 4.33 23.38
N ALA A 52 9.93 5.09 23.87
CA ALA A 52 9.74 6.18 24.81
C ALA A 52 9.91 7.54 24.10
N SER A 53 9.00 8.45 24.35
CA SER A 53 9.07 9.83 23.84
C SER A 53 8.69 10.83 24.93
N VAL A 54 9.31 12.01 24.88
CA VAL A 54 8.96 13.14 25.76
C VAL A 54 8.07 14.10 24.99
N VAL A 55 6.85 14.29 25.46
CA VAL A 55 5.91 15.26 24.91
C VAL A 55 5.90 16.49 25.79
N VAL A 56 6.14 17.67 25.19
CA VAL A 56 6.17 18.95 25.88
C VAL A 56 5.02 19.82 25.39
N ASP A 57 4.25 20.36 26.32
CA ASP A 57 3.19 21.32 26.07
C ASP A 57 3.20 22.45 27.10
N ASN A 58 2.21 23.33 27.11
CA ASN A 58 2.06 24.42 28.05
C ASN A 58 1.85 23.98 29.50
N ARG A 59 1.65 22.68 29.76
CA ARG A 59 1.51 22.08 31.10
C ARG A 59 2.80 21.43 31.60
N GLY A 60 3.85 21.39 30.75
CA GLY A 60 5.13 20.79 31.05
C GLY A 60 5.48 19.58 30.16
N ALA A 61 6.47 18.81 30.58
CA ALA A 61 7.00 17.65 29.88
C ALA A 61 6.45 16.34 30.49
N ARG A 62 6.12 15.39 29.64
CA ARG A 62 5.57 14.07 30.00
C ARG A 62 6.26 12.95 29.24
N LEU A 63 6.50 11.84 29.92
CA LEU A 63 6.97 10.61 29.28
C LEU A 63 5.76 9.83 28.72
N VAL A 64 5.88 9.44 27.47
CA VAL A 64 4.91 8.56 26.77
C VAL A 64 5.64 7.30 26.35
N LEU A 65 5.12 6.14 26.75
CA LEU A 65 5.64 4.83 26.37
C LEU A 65 4.65 4.17 25.40
N LYS A 66 5.17 3.60 24.33
CA LYS A 66 4.39 2.89 23.32
C LYS A 66 5.04 1.54 23.01
N GLY A 67 4.32 0.46 23.27
CA GLY A 67 4.68 -0.89 22.84
C GLY A 67 4.27 -1.17 21.40
N ALA A 68 4.68 -2.31 20.86
CA ALA A 68 4.18 -2.84 19.61
C ALA A 68 2.70 -3.24 19.74
N THR A 69 2.02 -3.44 18.60
CA THR A 69 0.62 -3.92 18.55
C THR A 69 0.53 -5.38 18.98
N GLY A 70 -0.66 -5.80 19.41
CA GLY A 70 -0.96 -7.17 19.83
C GLY A 70 -0.95 -7.37 21.36
N LEU A 71 -1.79 -8.28 21.81
CA LEU A 71 -1.98 -8.59 23.24
C LEU A 71 -0.67 -9.06 23.91
N ALA A 72 0.11 -9.87 23.21
CA ALA A 72 1.37 -10.40 23.69
C ALA A 72 2.42 -9.29 23.95
N ASN A 73 2.28 -8.11 23.36
CA ASN A 73 3.20 -6.99 23.51
C ASN A 73 2.84 -6.04 24.68
N ALA A 74 2.01 -6.50 25.61
CA ALA A 74 1.84 -5.80 26.88
C ALA A 74 3.17 -5.71 27.62
N PHE A 75 3.43 -4.58 28.25
CA PHE A 75 4.66 -4.36 29.02
C PHE A 75 4.38 -3.78 30.38
N THR A 76 5.32 -3.97 31.28
CA THR A 76 5.37 -3.34 32.61
C THR A 76 6.72 -2.67 32.81
N LEU A 77 6.74 -1.59 33.58
CA LEU A 77 7.94 -0.89 34.01
C LEU A 77 7.93 -0.82 35.52
N THR A 78 8.76 -1.57 36.18
CA THR A 78 8.81 -1.69 37.64
C THR A 78 10.15 -1.22 38.19
N LYS A 79 10.16 -0.78 39.42
CA LYS A 79 11.40 -0.49 40.16
C LYS A 79 11.88 -1.76 40.86
N GLU A 80 13.19 -1.98 40.89
CA GLU A 80 13.76 -3.06 41.69
C GLU A 80 13.45 -2.83 43.20
N VAL A 81 12.95 -3.87 43.87
CA VAL A 81 12.54 -3.76 45.27
C VAL A 81 13.73 -3.51 46.22
N SER A 82 14.89 -4.02 45.85
CA SER A 82 16.14 -3.82 46.62
C SER A 82 16.81 -2.47 46.42
N ASP A 83 16.35 -1.70 45.42
CA ASP A 83 16.93 -0.43 45.07
C ASP A 83 16.41 0.68 46.03
N THR A 84 17.26 1.19 46.88
CA THR A 84 16.99 2.30 47.80
C THR A 84 16.96 3.66 47.11
N ALA A 85 17.08 3.65 45.77
CA ALA A 85 17.11 4.84 44.95
C ALA A 85 15.84 5.69 45.03
N ASP A 86 16.02 6.93 44.61
CA ASP A 86 15.13 8.08 44.72
C ASP A 86 13.63 7.72 44.52
N ALA A 87 12.81 8.12 45.49
CA ALA A 87 11.35 7.99 45.42
C ALA A 87 10.72 8.66 44.16
N ASN A 88 11.44 9.59 43.55
CA ASN A 88 11.02 10.24 42.32
C ASN A 88 10.94 9.25 41.13
N LEU A 89 11.87 8.29 41.01
CA LEU A 89 11.89 7.32 39.94
C LEU A 89 10.67 6.38 39.99
N GLN A 90 10.13 6.10 41.16
CA GLN A 90 8.90 5.29 41.33
C GLN A 90 7.68 5.91 40.64
N ARG A 91 7.66 7.20 40.39
CA ARG A 91 6.60 7.91 39.69
C ARG A 91 6.50 7.48 38.19
N PHE A 92 7.51 6.84 37.65
CA PHE A 92 7.56 6.37 36.28
C PHE A 92 7.28 4.86 36.16
N THR A 93 6.87 4.22 37.25
CA THR A 93 6.52 2.79 37.22
C THR A 93 5.09 2.56 36.75
N PHE A 94 4.87 1.37 36.18
CA PHE A 94 3.58 0.86 35.78
C PHE A 94 3.65 -0.68 35.78
N ASP A 95 2.85 -1.32 36.64
CA ASP A 95 2.82 -2.79 36.81
C ASP A 95 1.78 -3.49 35.93
N GLY A 96 1.14 -2.78 35.04
CA GLY A 96 0.05 -3.29 34.20
C GLY A 96 -1.34 -2.78 34.64
N THR A 97 -1.52 -2.45 35.92
CA THR A 97 -2.75 -1.95 36.51
C THR A 97 -2.57 -0.69 37.33
N THR A 98 -1.52 -0.65 38.12
CA THR A 98 -1.19 0.43 39.04
C THR A 98 0.21 0.99 38.77
N GLY A 99 0.54 2.13 39.39
CA GLY A 99 1.84 2.79 39.28
C GLY A 99 1.71 4.30 39.17
N GLY A 100 2.83 4.96 38.98
CA GLY A 100 2.87 6.42 38.79
C GLY A 100 2.44 6.86 37.39
N MET A 101 2.49 5.97 36.40
CA MET A 101 2.05 6.22 35.03
C MET A 101 0.62 5.69 34.81
N SER A 102 -0.12 6.36 33.95
CA SER A 102 -1.49 5.99 33.59
C SER A 102 -1.51 5.23 32.27
N LYS A 103 -2.21 4.10 32.23
CA LYS A 103 -2.46 3.35 31.01
C LYS A 103 -3.54 4.05 30.17
N MET A 104 -3.16 4.51 28.98
CA MET A 104 -4.08 5.18 28.06
C MET A 104 -4.74 4.20 27.11
N GLN A 105 -4.04 3.12 26.75
CA GLN A 105 -4.53 2.08 25.86
C GLN A 105 -4.03 0.71 26.34
N SER A 106 -4.91 -0.28 26.37
CA SER A 106 -4.53 -1.67 26.63
C SER A 106 -3.94 -2.30 25.38
N ALA A 107 -2.95 -3.18 25.56
CA ALA A 107 -2.53 -4.07 24.51
C ALA A 107 -3.69 -5.00 24.12
N GLY A 108 -3.84 -5.25 22.84
CA GLY A 108 -4.93 -6.09 22.33
C GLY A 108 -4.66 -6.51 20.89
N ASP A 109 -5.20 -7.66 20.53
CA ASP A 109 -5.17 -8.15 19.16
C ASP A 109 -6.28 -7.48 18.35
N SER A 110 -6.05 -7.32 17.05
CA SER A 110 -7.10 -6.95 16.11
C SER A 110 -8.08 -8.12 15.93
N ILE A 111 -9.37 -7.84 15.91
CA ILE A 111 -10.42 -8.83 15.68
C ILE A 111 -11.18 -8.42 14.44
N VAL A 112 -11.20 -9.33 13.44
CA VAL A 112 -11.90 -9.16 12.18
C VAL A 112 -12.74 -10.38 11.89
N ARG A 113 -13.92 -10.20 11.30
CA ARG A 113 -14.72 -11.30 10.76
C ARG A 113 -14.68 -11.26 9.23
N ILE A 114 -14.24 -12.37 8.64
CA ILE A 114 -14.26 -12.59 7.21
C ILE A 114 -15.20 -13.77 6.95
N ASP A 115 -16.25 -13.56 6.18
CA ASP A 115 -17.29 -14.58 5.90
C ASP A 115 -17.81 -15.26 7.17
N ASN A 116 -18.10 -14.48 8.22
CA ASN A 116 -18.51 -14.91 9.55
C ASN A 116 -17.48 -15.69 10.38
N VAL A 117 -16.25 -15.89 9.88
CA VAL A 117 -15.16 -16.48 10.63
C VAL A 117 -14.42 -15.39 11.40
N GLU A 118 -14.35 -15.50 12.72
CA GLU A 118 -13.58 -14.58 13.55
C GLU A 118 -12.09 -14.91 13.46
N MET A 119 -11.29 -13.91 13.13
CA MET A 119 -9.84 -13.98 13.07
C MET A 119 -9.24 -12.99 14.06
N ARG A 120 -8.25 -13.44 14.83
CA ARG A 120 -7.45 -12.61 15.74
C ARG A 120 -6.04 -12.49 15.22
N ASN A 121 -5.51 -11.27 15.21
CA ASN A 121 -4.18 -11.01 14.72
C ASN A 121 -3.46 -10.01 15.64
N ASN A 122 -2.20 -10.24 15.90
CA ASN A 122 -1.35 -9.37 16.72
C ASN A 122 -0.96 -8.05 16.03
N SER A 123 -1.36 -7.88 14.78
CA SER A 123 -1.09 -6.71 13.95
C SER A 123 -2.40 -6.11 13.41
N ASN A 124 -2.38 -4.83 13.05
CA ASN A 124 -3.46 -4.19 12.29
C ASN A 124 -3.31 -4.42 10.77
N THR A 125 -2.29 -5.15 10.35
CA THR A 125 -2.09 -5.58 8.96
C THR A 125 -2.38 -7.07 8.85
N LEU A 126 -3.31 -7.43 7.96
CA LEU A 126 -3.67 -8.80 7.62
C LEU A 126 -3.14 -9.09 6.21
N ASP A 127 -2.07 -9.84 6.11
CA ASP A 127 -1.41 -10.19 4.84
C ASP A 127 -1.58 -11.67 4.47
N THR A 128 -2.07 -12.49 5.40
CA THR A 128 -2.28 -13.92 5.23
C THR A 128 -3.75 -14.35 5.28
N ALA A 129 -4.66 -13.43 5.60
CA ALA A 129 -6.08 -13.74 5.81
C ALA A 129 -6.79 -14.12 4.50
N ILE A 130 -6.44 -13.47 3.41
CA ILE A 130 -6.92 -13.75 2.05
C ILE A 130 -5.72 -13.82 1.12
N PRO A 131 -5.54 -14.88 0.33
CA PRO A 131 -4.42 -14.99 -0.61
C PRO A 131 -4.35 -13.77 -1.55
N PHE A 132 -3.15 -13.24 -1.74
CA PHE A 132 -2.84 -12.10 -2.62
C PHE A 132 -3.47 -10.75 -2.20
N LEU A 133 -4.05 -10.66 -0.99
CA LEU A 133 -4.65 -9.44 -0.48
C LEU A 133 -4.02 -9.04 0.85
N ARG A 134 -3.56 -7.80 0.93
CA ARG A 134 -3.17 -7.16 2.18
C ARG A 134 -4.28 -6.20 2.64
N ILE A 135 -4.70 -6.34 3.89
CA ILE A 135 -5.72 -5.49 4.51
C ILE A 135 -5.08 -4.74 5.67
N ASP A 136 -5.10 -3.42 5.64
CA ASP A 136 -4.66 -2.57 6.73
C ASP A 136 -5.88 -2.01 7.48
N LEU A 137 -5.98 -2.33 8.78
CA LEU A 137 -7.08 -1.94 9.66
C LEU A 137 -6.79 -0.55 10.25
N ASN A 138 -7.40 0.48 9.70
CA ASN A 138 -7.15 1.86 10.12
C ASN A 138 -8.06 2.32 11.26
N LYS A 139 -9.26 1.73 11.39
CA LYS A 139 -10.25 2.11 12.38
C LYS A 139 -11.12 0.93 12.77
N ALA A 140 -11.37 0.79 14.07
CA ALA A 140 -12.37 -0.16 14.56
C ALA A 140 -13.79 0.35 14.26
N ALA A 141 -14.62 -0.51 13.68
CA ALA A 141 -16.03 -0.24 13.40
C ALA A 141 -16.87 -1.50 13.71
N PRO A 142 -17.04 -1.87 14.99
CA PRO A 142 -17.79 -3.06 15.38
C PRO A 142 -19.21 -3.04 14.82
N GLY A 143 -19.66 -4.15 14.23
CA GLY A 143 -20.99 -4.29 13.64
C GLY A 143 -21.18 -3.65 12.26
N THR A 144 -20.15 -3.02 11.70
CA THR A 144 -20.20 -2.48 10.35
C THR A 144 -19.72 -3.54 9.35
N LEU A 145 -20.58 -3.85 8.37
CA LEU A 145 -20.21 -4.73 7.27
C LEU A 145 -19.46 -3.92 6.19
N VAL A 146 -18.28 -4.41 5.81
CA VAL A 146 -17.50 -3.88 4.69
C VAL A 146 -17.46 -4.93 3.59
N THR A 147 -17.92 -4.58 2.41
CA THR A 147 -17.86 -5.47 1.25
C THR A 147 -16.57 -5.17 0.47
N LEU A 148 -15.74 -6.19 0.28
CA LEU A 148 -14.58 -6.13 -0.60
C LEU A 148 -15.00 -6.61 -1.99
N ALA A 149 -14.86 -5.75 -2.98
CA ALA A 149 -15.06 -6.10 -4.37
C ALA A 149 -13.75 -5.92 -5.13
N THR A 150 -13.41 -6.88 -5.97
CA THR A 150 -12.30 -6.74 -6.91
C THR A 150 -12.79 -6.05 -8.16
N ASN A 151 -12.30 -4.86 -8.44
CA ASN A 151 -12.50 -4.23 -9.74
C ASN A 151 -11.32 -4.60 -10.65
N GLN A 152 -11.64 -5.14 -11.83
CA GLN A 152 -10.62 -5.22 -12.87
C GLN A 152 -10.21 -3.78 -13.26
N PRO A 153 -8.92 -3.49 -13.40
CA PRO A 153 -8.45 -2.16 -13.77
C PRO A 153 -8.80 -1.88 -15.24
N THR A 154 -10.01 -1.40 -15.48
CA THR A 154 -10.51 -1.03 -16.83
C THR A 154 -9.65 0.07 -17.48
N SER A 155 -8.99 0.91 -16.67
CA SER A 155 -8.01 1.89 -17.16
C SER A 155 -6.83 1.24 -17.85
N SER A 156 -6.26 0.16 -17.30
CA SER A 156 -5.12 -0.56 -17.90
C SER A 156 -5.49 -1.18 -19.25
N VAL A 157 -6.68 -1.76 -19.38
CA VAL A 157 -7.16 -2.31 -20.66
C VAL A 157 -7.40 -1.21 -21.68
N LYS A 158 -7.97 -0.09 -21.26
CA LYS A 158 -8.17 1.08 -22.11
C LYS A 158 -6.85 1.65 -22.62
N ASP A 159 -5.84 1.74 -21.76
CA ASP A 159 -4.51 2.25 -22.11
C ASP A 159 -3.80 1.31 -23.09
N LEU A 160 -3.90 -0.02 -22.89
CA LEU A 160 -3.37 -1.03 -23.83
C LEU A 160 -4.00 -0.92 -25.20
N VAL A 161 -5.32 -0.73 -25.30
CA VAL A 161 -5.99 -0.55 -26.60
C VAL A 161 -5.53 0.75 -27.28
N LYS A 162 -5.34 1.83 -26.55
CA LYS A 162 -4.80 3.11 -27.07
C LYS A 162 -3.37 2.94 -27.57
N GLU A 163 -2.54 2.28 -26.80
CA GLU A 163 -1.14 2.01 -27.18
C GLU A 163 -1.07 1.15 -28.43
N PHE A 164 -1.90 0.09 -28.51
CA PHE A 164 -2.02 -0.74 -29.70
C PHE A 164 -2.40 0.09 -30.92
N VAL A 165 -3.46 0.93 -30.84
CA VAL A 165 -3.89 1.79 -31.96
C VAL A 165 -2.79 2.75 -32.39
N THR A 166 -2.05 3.31 -31.43
CA THR A 166 -0.94 4.23 -31.69
C THR A 166 0.22 3.52 -32.42
N ALA A 167 0.65 2.36 -31.89
CA ALA A 167 1.72 1.57 -32.49
C ALA A 167 1.37 1.09 -33.90
N TYR A 168 0.13 0.58 -34.05
CA TYR A 168 -0.41 0.19 -35.36
C TYR A 168 -0.36 1.35 -36.36
N ASN A 169 -0.86 2.52 -35.98
CA ASN A 169 -0.90 3.70 -36.84
C ASN A 169 0.49 4.19 -37.21
N THR A 170 1.44 4.14 -36.28
CA THR A 170 2.84 4.48 -36.55
C THR A 170 3.43 3.57 -37.64
N LEU A 171 3.26 2.25 -37.47
CA LEU A 171 3.71 1.27 -38.45
C LEU A 171 3.01 1.46 -39.80
N ARG A 172 1.67 1.61 -39.79
CA ARG A 172 0.88 1.78 -41.00
C ARG A 172 1.26 3.02 -41.79
N THR A 173 1.49 4.14 -41.09
CA THR A 173 1.92 5.41 -41.71
C THR A 173 3.33 5.28 -42.33
N ALA A 174 4.26 4.63 -41.61
CA ALA A 174 5.59 4.37 -42.12
C ALA A 174 5.55 3.51 -43.41
N LEU A 175 4.74 2.43 -43.41
CA LEU A 175 4.53 1.58 -44.59
C LEU A 175 3.85 2.33 -45.74
N ASN A 176 2.89 3.21 -45.48
CA ASN A 176 2.24 4.03 -46.48
C ASN A 176 3.22 5.01 -47.10
N SER A 177 4.05 5.68 -46.31
CA SER A 177 5.09 6.58 -46.77
C SER A 177 6.16 5.85 -47.61
N ALA A 178 6.63 4.68 -47.12
CA ALA A 178 7.64 3.89 -47.82
C ALA A 178 7.15 3.32 -49.15
N THR A 179 5.84 3.11 -49.33
CA THR A 179 5.22 2.57 -50.54
C THR A 179 4.44 3.61 -51.35
N ALA A 180 4.56 4.88 -51.03
CA ALA A 180 3.86 5.94 -51.76
C ALA A 180 4.26 5.92 -53.25
N THR A 181 3.25 6.04 -54.13
CA THR A 181 3.50 6.20 -55.57
C THR A 181 3.77 7.66 -55.87
N GLY A 182 4.98 7.99 -56.29
CA GLY A 182 5.33 9.31 -56.76
C GLY A 182 5.15 9.48 -58.26
N THR A 183 5.16 10.71 -58.73
CA THR A 183 5.16 11.02 -60.19
C THR A 183 6.53 10.79 -60.82
N ASP A 184 7.58 10.71 -60.03
CA ASP A 184 8.95 10.42 -60.37
C ASP A 184 9.70 9.69 -59.26
N ALA A 185 10.94 9.25 -59.56
CA ALA A 185 11.75 8.48 -58.61
C ALA A 185 12.15 9.28 -57.34
N SER A 186 12.10 10.59 -57.37
CA SER A 186 12.43 11.44 -56.21
C SER A 186 11.28 11.64 -55.26
N THR A 187 10.04 11.40 -55.71
CA THR A 187 8.82 11.52 -54.92
C THR A 187 8.20 10.17 -54.54
N ALA A 188 8.66 9.09 -55.15
CA ALA A 188 8.21 7.74 -54.83
C ALA A 188 8.85 7.24 -53.51
N GLY A 189 8.11 6.48 -52.75
CA GLY A 189 8.63 5.80 -51.57
C GLY A 189 9.67 4.74 -51.93
N VAL A 190 10.69 4.59 -51.09
CA VAL A 190 11.86 3.69 -51.33
C VAL A 190 11.47 2.23 -51.54
N LEU A 191 10.28 1.79 -51.07
CA LEU A 191 9.73 0.44 -51.24
C LEU A 191 8.49 0.45 -52.17
N SER A 192 8.37 1.44 -53.04
CA SER A 192 7.29 1.54 -54.01
C SER A 192 7.34 0.32 -54.95
N GLY A 193 6.22 -0.44 -54.99
CA GLY A 193 6.12 -1.64 -55.80
C GLY A 193 6.64 -2.93 -55.14
N ASP A 194 7.24 -2.88 -53.95
CA ASP A 194 7.72 -4.09 -53.26
C ASP A 194 6.53 -5.04 -52.86
N PRO A 195 6.53 -6.28 -53.33
CA PRO A 195 5.43 -7.22 -53.02
C PRO A 195 5.41 -7.66 -51.58
N ALA A 196 6.57 -7.79 -50.91
CA ALA A 196 6.61 -8.20 -49.48
C ALA A 196 5.98 -7.17 -48.57
N VAL A 197 6.21 -5.87 -48.85
CA VAL A 197 5.58 -4.79 -48.09
C VAL A 197 4.08 -4.70 -48.38
N ARG A 198 3.65 -5.03 -49.60
CA ARG A 198 2.22 -5.12 -49.93
C ARG A 198 1.53 -6.25 -49.15
N ASP A 199 2.17 -7.42 -49.05
CA ASP A 199 1.69 -8.54 -48.29
C ASP A 199 1.63 -8.20 -46.77
N MET A 200 2.65 -7.54 -46.22
CA MET A 200 2.67 -7.06 -44.85
C MET A 200 1.50 -6.12 -44.58
N LYS A 201 1.22 -5.14 -45.46
CA LYS A 201 0.07 -4.23 -45.34
C LYS A 201 -1.27 -5.00 -45.37
N THR A 202 -1.36 -6.05 -46.13
CA THR A 202 -2.55 -6.92 -46.23
C THR A 202 -2.72 -7.72 -44.92
N GLN A 203 -1.64 -8.33 -44.41
CA GLN A 203 -1.68 -9.07 -43.16
C GLN A 203 -2.04 -8.12 -41.97
N LEU A 204 -1.46 -6.93 -41.96
CA LEU A 204 -1.77 -5.92 -40.93
C LEU A 204 -3.25 -5.52 -40.97
N SER A 205 -3.83 -5.38 -42.15
CA SER A 205 -5.27 -5.08 -42.30
C SER A 205 -6.16 -6.26 -41.86
N ARG A 206 -5.71 -7.50 -42.06
CA ARG A 206 -6.44 -8.70 -41.61
C ARG A 206 -6.51 -8.79 -40.10
N LEU A 207 -5.43 -8.44 -39.38
CA LEU A 207 -5.41 -8.44 -37.90
C LEU A 207 -6.53 -7.61 -37.29
N THR A 208 -6.90 -6.50 -37.92
CA THR A 208 -7.94 -5.59 -37.41
C THR A 208 -9.37 -6.03 -37.75
N THR A 209 -9.54 -6.93 -38.72
CA THR A 209 -10.85 -7.43 -39.17
C THR A 209 -11.12 -8.86 -38.73
N THR A 210 -10.12 -9.54 -38.15
CA THR A 210 -10.27 -10.94 -37.69
C THR A 210 -11.13 -10.97 -36.43
N MET A 211 -11.95 -12.00 -36.33
CA MET A 211 -12.66 -12.35 -35.11
C MET A 211 -11.65 -12.82 -34.06
N LEU A 212 -11.55 -12.13 -32.96
CA LEU A 212 -10.62 -12.41 -31.84
C LEU A 212 -11.26 -13.39 -30.85
N ALA A 213 -12.60 -13.37 -30.71
CA ALA A 213 -13.32 -14.27 -29.83
C ALA A 213 -14.40 -15.04 -30.62
N SER A 214 -14.55 -16.33 -30.30
CA SER A 214 -15.57 -17.21 -30.93
C SER A 214 -16.97 -17.03 -30.36
N SER A 215 -17.10 -16.49 -29.15
CA SER A 215 -18.35 -16.27 -28.42
C SER A 215 -18.30 -15.01 -27.57
N GLY A 216 -19.44 -14.56 -27.11
CA GLY A 216 -19.57 -13.38 -26.26
C GLY A 216 -20.09 -12.13 -26.98
N PRO A 217 -20.34 -11.05 -26.25
CA PRO A 217 -20.88 -9.79 -26.78
C PRO A 217 -19.87 -8.99 -27.61
N TYR A 218 -18.57 -9.20 -27.40
CA TYR A 218 -17.48 -8.55 -28.13
C TYR A 218 -16.65 -9.62 -28.82
N ARG A 219 -16.55 -9.56 -30.16
CA ARG A 219 -15.87 -10.58 -30.97
C ARG A 219 -14.70 -10.03 -31.78
N ASN A 220 -14.69 -8.74 -32.05
CA ASN A 220 -13.69 -8.07 -32.84
C ASN A 220 -13.43 -6.66 -32.33
N LEU A 221 -12.37 -6.03 -32.83
CA LEU A 221 -11.96 -4.70 -32.40
C LEU A 221 -13.04 -3.63 -32.69
N SER A 222 -13.89 -3.81 -33.71
CA SER A 222 -14.93 -2.83 -34.02
C SER A 222 -16.07 -2.82 -32.98
N ASP A 223 -16.30 -3.94 -32.28
CA ASP A 223 -17.32 -4.04 -31.24
C ASP A 223 -16.97 -3.14 -30.03
N ILE A 224 -15.68 -2.95 -29.77
CA ILE A 224 -15.17 -2.09 -28.70
C ILE A 224 -14.81 -0.68 -29.18
N GLY A 225 -15.15 -0.30 -30.42
CA GLY A 225 -14.97 1.08 -30.92
C GLY A 225 -13.69 1.33 -31.71
N VAL A 226 -12.92 0.30 -32.09
CA VAL A 226 -11.76 0.46 -32.97
C VAL A 226 -12.20 0.23 -34.42
N SER A 227 -12.09 1.23 -35.28
CA SER A 227 -12.49 1.18 -36.69
C SER A 227 -11.32 1.50 -37.61
N THR A 228 -11.38 1.03 -38.85
CA THR A 228 -10.31 1.26 -39.86
C THR A 228 -10.69 2.42 -40.78
N ASN A 229 -9.78 3.37 -40.96
CA ASN A 229 -9.89 4.45 -41.92
C ASN A 229 -9.57 4.00 -43.35
N ARG A 230 -9.87 4.85 -44.35
CA ARG A 230 -9.61 4.55 -45.77
C ARG A 230 -8.13 4.35 -46.12
N ASP A 231 -7.22 5.00 -45.36
CA ASP A 231 -5.77 4.87 -45.50
C ASP A 231 -5.20 3.63 -44.80
N GLY A 232 -6.09 2.88 -44.13
CA GLY A 232 -5.75 1.68 -43.39
C GLY A 232 -5.24 1.95 -41.98
N THR A 233 -5.24 3.18 -41.48
CA THR A 233 -5.00 3.51 -40.07
C THR A 233 -6.23 3.16 -39.22
N LEU A 234 -6.04 3.03 -37.90
CA LEU A 234 -7.11 2.80 -36.94
C LEU A 234 -7.58 4.09 -36.29
N LYS A 235 -8.88 4.16 -36.06
CA LYS A 235 -9.51 5.19 -35.24
C LYS A 235 -10.14 4.54 -34.02
N LEU A 236 -9.89 5.11 -32.85
CA LEU A 236 -10.53 4.68 -31.59
C LEU A 236 -11.67 5.65 -31.22
N ASP A 237 -12.83 5.09 -30.98
CA ASP A 237 -13.94 5.74 -30.30
C ASP A 237 -13.81 5.47 -28.78
N ASP A 238 -13.28 6.45 -28.06
CA ASP A 238 -13.00 6.38 -26.64
C ASP A 238 -14.27 6.22 -25.79
N ALA A 239 -15.39 6.80 -26.23
CA ALA A 239 -16.68 6.70 -25.56
C ALA A 239 -17.23 5.27 -25.67
N ARG A 240 -17.15 4.67 -26.87
CA ARG A 240 -17.60 3.31 -27.12
C ARG A 240 -16.74 2.27 -26.38
N LEU A 241 -15.42 2.46 -26.34
CA LEU A 241 -14.52 1.61 -25.54
C LEU A 241 -14.84 1.71 -24.05
N THR A 242 -15.05 2.92 -23.54
CA THR A 242 -15.42 3.15 -22.14
C THR A 242 -16.77 2.48 -21.80
N ALA A 243 -17.76 2.58 -22.67
CA ALA A 243 -19.06 1.95 -22.48
C ALA A 243 -18.96 0.41 -22.50
N ALA A 244 -18.16 -0.17 -23.41
CA ALA A 244 -17.92 -1.61 -23.46
C ALA A 244 -17.25 -2.13 -22.18
N LEU A 245 -16.20 -1.44 -21.71
CA LEU A 245 -15.50 -1.77 -20.46
C LEU A 245 -16.37 -1.60 -19.22
N ALA A 246 -17.31 -0.65 -19.22
CA ALA A 246 -18.26 -0.47 -18.12
C ALA A 246 -19.36 -1.55 -18.12
N ALA A 247 -19.78 -2.02 -19.28
CA ALA A 247 -20.83 -3.02 -19.41
C ALA A 247 -20.33 -4.43 -19.06
N ASP A 248 -19.20 -4.85 -19.61
CA ASP A 248 -18.61 -6.18 -19.37
C ASP A 248 -17.08 -6.15 -19.57
N PRO A 249 -16.33 -5.75 -18.54
CA PRO A 249 -14.87 -5.69 -18.60
C PRO A 249 -14.24 -7.08 -18.79
N ALA A 250 -14.89 -8.14 -18.31
CA ALA A 250 -14.38 -9.50 -18.44
C ALA A 250 -14.45 -9.98 -19.89
N ALA A 251 -15.58 -9.75 -20.58
CA ALA A 251 -15.73 -10.11 -21.99
C ALA A 251 -14.77 -9.34 -22.89
N VAL A 252 -14.53 -8.04 -22.62
CA VAL A 252 -13.52 -7.26 -23.37
C VAL A 252 -12.12 -7.82 -23.14
N THR A 253 -11.75 -8.14 -21.91
CA THR A 253 -10.43 -8.71 -21.59
C THR A 253 -10.25 -10.09 -22.24
N GLN A 254 -11.27 -10.95 -22.22
CA GLN A 254 -11.24 -12.27 -22.83
C GLN A 254 -11.12 -12.21 -24.36
N MET A 255 -11.70 -11.20 -24.99
CA MET A 255 -11.57 -10.99 -26.43
C MET A 255 -10.15 -10.61 -26.83
N ILE A 256 -9.44 -9.86 -25.99
CA ILE A 256 -8.07 -9.35 -26.28
C ILE A 256 -6.99 -10.40 -25.95
N ASN A 257 -7.21 -11.28 -24.96
CA ASN A 257 -6.29 -12.34 -24.56
C ASN A 257 -6.47 -13.62 -25.38
#